data_b5288f4d3814b850eeda435b3907841f
#
_entry.id   b5288f4d3814b850eeda435b3907841f
#
_cell.length_a   1.000
_cell.length_b   1.000
_cell.length_c   1.000
_cell.angle_alpha   90.00
_cell.angle_beta   90.00
_cell.angle_gamma   90.00
#
_symmetry.space_group_name_H-M   'P 1'
#
loop_
_entity.id
_entity.type
_entity.pdbx_description
1 polymer ?
#
loop_
_entity_poly.entity_id
_entity_poly.type
_entity_poly.pdbx_seq_one_letter_code
_entity_poly.pdbx_strand_id
1 'polypeptide(L)'
;MCAQERAVEQIVSAFGSLAAQDQAVLSVKVPGRIQTMTVDMGSPVQKGDLIAQVEPRDYELRLRQTEAALAQARARLGLPLDGTDDRIELEKTSTVKQAQALLEEARKNRDRILTLSEQGILSQSELETATAAYEVALNRCQDALEESRNRQAMLAQRRAELEIARQQLADTAVHAPFAGTIQERRASLGEYVTAGFPVVTLVRMDPLRLRLEVSERDAAGIRAAQKVRLHVEGDTNTYTGEIKRLSPTLNEQNRILLVEADVPNPGALRPGAFVRAEIITDENRKAVLVPAGTVVTFAGIEKVFLVQNGKAMEKPVAIGRRMASGLEVLTGVKAGDWVVVDPGNLQSGQMVTPKP
;
A
#
# COMPACT_ATOMS: atom_id res chain seq x y z
N MET A 1 -39.50 -23.27 -35.67
CA MET A 1 -39.23 -22.81 -34.28
C MET A 1 -39.21 -21.29 -34.24
N CYS A 2 -39.62 -20.65 -33.17
CA CYS A 2 -39.65 -19.19 -33.08
C CYS A 2 -38.29 -18.67 -32.58
N ALA A 3 -37.73 -17.67 -33.25
CA ALA A 3 -36.52 -16.95 -32.80
C ALA A 3 -36.82 -16.20 -31.50
N GLN A 4 -36.06 -16.43 -30.46
CA GLN A 4 -36.31 -15.87 -29.12
C GLN A 4 -35.29 -14.79 -28.78
N GLU A 5 -35.78 -13.67 -28.29
CA GLU A 5 -34.91 -12.70 -27.65
C GLU A 5 -34.59 -13.19 -26.23
N ARG A 6 -33.31 -13.36 -25.93
CA ARG A 6 -32.83 -13.75 -24.61
C ARG A 6 -31.75 -12.80 -24.12
N ALA A 7 -31.67 -12.65 -22.82
CA ALA A 7 -30.55 -11.98 -22.21
C ALA A 7 -29.30 -12.87 -22.31
N VAL A 8 -28.24 -12.31 -22.84
CA VAL A 8 -26.94 -12.98 -23.05
C VAL A 8 -25.85 -12.10 -22.54
N GLU A 9 -24.92 -12.69 -21.85
CA GLU A 9 -23.74 -11.96 -21.37
C GLU A 9 -22.89 -11.48 -22.57
N GLN A 10 -22.57 -10.20 -22.58
CA GLN A 10 -21.53 -9.68 -23.49
C GLN A 10 -20.19 -9.84 -22.81
N ILE A 11 -19.29 -10.58 -23.43
CA ILE A 11 -17.97 -10.87 -22.89
C ILE A 11 -16.88 -10.35 -23.80
N VAL A 12 -15.79 -9.91 -23.20
CA VAL A 12 -14.53 -9.61 -23.89
C VAL A 12 -13.49 -10.60 -23.38
N SER A 13 -12.89 -11.37 -24.31
CA SER A 13 -11.83 -12.30 -23.98
C SER A 13 -10.50 -11.57 -23.92
N ALA A 14 -9.75 -11.77 -22.84
CA ALA A 14 -8.43 -11.22 -22.64
C ALA A 14 -7.49 -12.28 -22.08
N PHE A 15 -6.20 -12.07 -22.30
CA PHE A 15 -5.15 -12.88 -21.71
C PHE A 15 -4.39 -12.06 -20.70
N GLY A 16 -3.75 -12.75 -19.75
CA GLY A 16 -2.99 -12.06 -18.75
C GLY A 16 -2.26 -13.00 -17.79
N SER A 17 -1.83 -12.44 -16.68
CA SER A 17 -1.14 -13.19 -15.63
C SER A 17 -1.60 -12.76 -14.24
N LEU A 18 -1.54 -13.70 -13.33
CA LEU A 18 -1.71 -13.42 -11.90
C LEU A 18 -0.42 -12.85 -11.33
N ALA A 19 -0.52 -11.83 -10.53
CA ALA A 19 0.58 -11.24 -9.77
C ALA A 19 0.21 -11.18 -8.28
N ALA A 20 1.20 -11.13 -7.41
CA ALA A 20 0.95 -10.80 -6.03
C ALA A 20 0.37 -9.38 -5.93
N GLN A 21 -0.57 -9.17 -5.01
CA GLN A 21 -1.13 -7.83 -4.79
C GLN A 21 -0.06 -6.87 -4.31
N ASP A 22 0.73 -7.31 -3.33
CA ASP A 22 1.88 -6.59 -2.79
C ASP A 22 3.08 -7.55 -2.71
N GLN A 23 4.24 -7.02 -3.02
CA GLN A 23 5.52 -7.70 -2.85
C GLN A 23 6.49 -6.74 -2.18
N ALA A 24 7.15 -7.19 -1.11
CA ALA A 24 8.14 -6.43 -0.38
C ALA A 24 9.42 -7.24 -0.17
N VAL A 25 10.55 -6.64 -0.48
CA VAL A 25 11.86 -7.15 -0.09
C VAL A 25 12.19 -6.56 1.27
N LEU A 26 12.17 -7.40 2.30
CA LEU A 26 12.49 -7.00 3.67
C LEU A 26 14.00 -7.03 3.85
N SER A 27 14.56 -5.92 4.27
CA SER A 27 16.00 -5.73 4.47
C SER A 27 16.29 -5.35 5.92
N VAL A 28 17.49 -5.67 6.39
CA VAL A 28 17.96 -5.18 7.69
C VAL A 28 18.26 -3.69 7.61
N LYS A 29 17.97 -2.96 8.68
CA LYS A 29 18.28 -1.53 8.77
C LYS A 29 19.60 -1.26 9.49
N VAL A 30 20.08 -2.21 10.26
CA VAL A 30 21.32 -2.09 11.03
C VAL A 30 22.26 -3.26 10.74
N PRO A 31 23.58 -3.05 10.73
CA PRO A 31 24.54 -4.12 10.48
C PRO A 31 24.67 -5.06 11.68
N GLY A 32 25.04 -6.32 11.42
CA GLY A 32 25.32 -7.30 12.46
C GLY A 32 25.13 -8.72 11.95
N ARG A 33 25.26 -9.70 12.85
CA ARG A 33 25.07 -11.11 12.55
C ARG A 33 23.60 -11.49 12.73
N ILE A 34 23.06 -12.27 11.82
CA ILE A 34 21.71 -12.85 11.97
C ILE A 34 21.74 -13.87 13.10
N GLN A 35 21.11 -13.56 14.23
CA GLN A 35 21.02 -14.42 15.41
C GLN A 35 19.88 -15.43 15.29
N THR A 36 18.71 -14.99 14.78
CA THR A 36 17.54 -15.84 14.59
C THR A 36 16.90 -15.59 13.24
N MET A 37 16.37 -16.67 12.68
CA MET A 37 15.54 -16.66 11.47
C MET A 37 14.34 -17.56 11.76
N THR A 38 13.14 -16.99 11.76
CA THR A 38 11.92 -17.71 12.17
C THR A 38 11.14 -18.28 10.99
N VAL A 39 11.53 -17.92 9.78
CA VAL A 39 10.79 -18.24 8.56
C VAL A 39 11.68 -18.88 7.49
N ASP A 40 11.06 -19.65 6.59
CA ASP A 40 11.68 -20.19 5.40
C ASP A 40 10.77 -19.96 4.18
N MET A 41 11.22 -20.34 2.98
CA MET A 41 10.41 -20.28 1.76
C MET A 41 9.10 -21.04 1.94
N GLY A 42 7.99 -20.40 1.60
CA GLY A 42 6.64 -20.94 1.76
C GLY A 42 6.01 -20.72 3.13
N SER A 43 6.74 -20.18 4.12
CA SER A 43 6.19 -19.89 5.45
C SER A 43 5.12 -18.79 5.38
N PRO A 44 3.90 -19.03 5.92
CA PRO A 44 2.90 -17.98 6.09
C PRO A 44 3.28 -17.11 7.29
N VAL A 45 3.06 -15.80 7.17
CA VAL A 45 3.30 -14.82 8.24
C VAL A 45 2.16 -13.84 8.36
N GLN A 46 1.93 -13.35 9.58
CA GLN A 46 0.99 -12.26 9.87
C GLN A 46 1.73 -10.92 9.95
N LYS A 47 0.97 -9.83 9.83
CA LYS A 47 1.52 -8.49 10.05
C LYS A 47 2.09 -8.38 11.48
N GLY A 48 3.35 -7.96 11.57
CA GLY A 48 4.06 -7.79 12.85
C GLY A 48 4.87 -9.00 13.30
N ASP A 49 4.74 -10.16 12.62
CA ASP A 49 5.54 -11.33 12.95
C ASP A 49 7.04 -11.05 12.77
N LEU A 50 7.84 -11.59 13.69
CA LEU A 50 9.29 -11.53 13.61
C LEU A 50 9.77 -12.46 12.48
N ILE A 51 10.51 -11.92 11.55
CA ILE A 51 11.09 -12.64 10.41
C ILE A 51 12.54 -13.04 10.71
N ALA A 52 13.33 -12.07 11.16
CA ALA A 52 14.73 -12.25 11.48
C ALA A 52 15.14 -11.29 12.60
N GLN A 53 16.14 -11.69 13.37
CA GLN A 53 16.75 -10.87 14.41
C GLN A 53 18.24 -10.79 14.16
N VAL A 54 18.75 -9.58 14.01
CA VAL A 54 20.19 -9.27 14.12
C VAL A 54 20.59 -9.32 15.59
N GLU A 55 21.78 -9.79 15.91
CA GLU A 55 22.29 -9.88 17.29
C GLU A 55 22.14 -8.54 18.02
N PRO A 56 21.29 -8.44 19.07
CA PRO A 56 20.92 -7.16 19.68
C PRO A 56 21.91 -6.68 20.73
N ARG A 57 22.86 -7.52 21.16
CA ARG A 57 23.69 -7.28 22.33
C ARG A 57 24.47 -5.97 22.29
N ASP A 58 25.08 -5.64 21.17
CA ASP A 58 25.87 -4.40 21.06
C ASP A 58 24.95 -3.17 21.10
N TYR A 59 23.77 -3.28 20.53
CA TYR A 59 22.73 -2.23 20.55
C TYR A 59 22.12 -2.06 21.94
N GLU A 60 21.94 -3.14 22.71
CA GLU A 60 21.53 -3.08 24.11
C GLU A 60 22.58 -2.41 25.00
N LEU A 61 23.86 -2.71 24.77
CA LEU A 61 24.97 -2.07 25.48
C LEU A 61 25.01 -0.57 25.18
N ARG A 62 24.84 -0.19 23.91
CA ARG A 62 24.78 1.21 23.48
C ARG A 62 23.58 1.93 24.08
N LEU A 63 22.41 1.28 24.11
CA LEU A 63 21.22 1.83 24.77
C LEU A 63 21.50 2.14 26.25
N ARG A 64 22.03 1.18 26.98
CA ARG A 64 22.40 1.38 28.40
C ARG A 64 23.43 2.52 28.61
N GLN A 65 24.39 2.65 27.70
CA GLN A 65 25.35 3.75 27.73
C GLN A 65 24.67 5.12 27.55
N THR A 66 23.75 5.24 26.61
CA THR A 66 23.02 6.49 26.35
C THR A 66 22.03 6.81 27.49
N GLU A 67 21.40 5.80 28.09
CA GLU A 67 20.54 5.95 29.26
C GLU A 67 21.34 6.53 30.44
N ALA A 68 22.55 5.99 30.72
CA ALA A 68 23.43 6.51 31.77
C ALA A 68 23.87 7.97 31.49
N ALA A 69 24.17 8.30 30.21
CA ALA A 69 24.54 9.66 29.82
C ALA A 69 23.37 10.65 29.99
N LEU A 70 22.15 10.23 29.69
CA LEU A 70 20.94 11.03 29.95
C LEU A 70 20.72 11.22 31.44
N ALA A 71 20.81 10.17 32.26
CA ALA A 71 20.67 10.24 33.69
C ALA A 71 21.70 11.22 34.32
N GLN A 72 22.95 11.20 33.82
CA GLN A 72 23.97 12.17 34.22
C GLN A 72 23.60 13.62 33.89
N ALA A 73 23.08 13.86 32.66
CA ALA A 73 22.64 15.20 32.26
C ALA A 73 21.46 15.69 33.11
N ARG A 74 20.52 14.81 33.45
CA ARG A 74 19.39 15.10 34.34
C ARG A 74 19.87 15.45 35.76
N ALA A 75 20.81 14.66 36.32
CA ALA A 75 21.40 14.92 37.64
C ALA A 75 22.02 16.31 37.76
N ARG A 76 22.74 16.78 36.69
CA ARG A 76 23.35 18.11 36.64
C ARG A 76 22.34 19.26 36.70
N LEU A 77 21.09 18.99 36.37
CA LEU A 77 19.98 19.94 36.43
C LEU A 77 19.09 19.74 37.64
N GLY A 78 19.43 18.81 38.52
CA GLY A 78 18.67 18.48 39.73
C GLY A 78 17.34 17.77 39.43
N LEU A 79 17.21 17.14 38.25
CA LEU A 79 16.03 16.37 37.86
C LEU A 79 16.15 14.92 38.38
N PRO A 80 15.01 14.23 38.62
CA PRO A 80 15.00 12.79 38.89
C PRO A 80 15.64 11.99 37.76
N LEU A 81 16.46 10.99 38.10
CA LEU A 81 17.23 10.22 37.11
C LEU A 81 16.32 9.49 36.11
N ASP A 82 15.21 8.94 36.58
CA ASP A 82 14.31 8.08 35.80
C ASP A 82 13.08 8.83 35.25
N GLY A 83 13.06 10.16 35.33
CA GLY A 83 11.91 10.96 34.89
C GLY A 83 11.83 11.11 33.37
N THR A 84 10.61 11.31 32.90
CA THR A 84 10.32 11.67 31.50
C THR A 84 10.09 13.17 31.31
N ASP A 85 9.80 13.90 32.40
CA ASP A 85 9.60 15.35 32.35
C ASP A 85 10.95 16.07 32.42
N ASP A 86 11.26 16.82 31.38
CA ASP A 86 12.47 17.62 31.21
C ASP A 86 12.19 19.12 31.32
N ARG A 87 10.98 19.48 31.77
CA ARG A 87 10.65 20.91 31.98
C ARG A 87 11.43 21.44 33.13
N ILE A 88 12.23 22.46 32.87
CA ILE A 88 13.04 23.14 33.85
C ILE A 88 12.73 24.63 33.81
N GLU A 89 12.37 25.16 34.96
CA GLU A 89 12.37 26.61 35.14
C GLU A 89 13.81 27.00 35.49
N LEU A 90 14.52 27.55 34.52
CA LEU A 90 15.95 27.89 34.64
C LEU A 90 16.25 28.75 35.89
N GLU A 91 15.33 29.66 36.20
CA GLU A 91 15.42 30.56 37.36
C GLU A 91 15.32 29.82 38.69
N LYS A 92 14.76 28.60 38.70
CA LYS A 92 14.65 27.77 39.93
C LYS A 92 15.85 26.85 40.18
N THR A 93 16.82 26.82 39.26
CA THR A 93 18.03 26.02 39.46
C THR A 93 18.87 26.61 40.62
N SER A 94 19.55 25.73 41.37
CA SER A 94 20.33 26.15 42.57
C SER A 94 21.39 27.19 42.22
N THR A 95 22.07 27.05 41.07
CA THR A 95 23.12 27.98 40.63
C THR A 95 22.54 29.37 40.28
N VAL A 96 21.39 29.41 39.58
CA VAL A 96 20.74 30.70 39.24
C VAL A 96 20.17 31.37 40.48
N LYS A 97 19.50 30.61 41.38
CA LYS A 97 19.00 31.17 42.66
C LYS A 97 20.10 31.77 43.51
N GLN A 98 21.28 31.10 43.59
CA GLN A 98 22.41 31.65 44.31
C GLN A 98 22.92 32.94 43.70
N ALA A 99 23.06 32.99 42.37
CA ALA A 99 23.49 34.19 41.66
C ALA A 99 22.46 35.35 41.77
N GLN A 100 21.17 35.04 41.73
CA GLN A 100 20.08 36.03 41.92
C GLN A 100 20.09 36.61 43.36
N ALA A 101 20.36 35.79 44.39
CA ALA A 101 20.44 36.25 45.76
C ALA A 101 21.62 37.25 45.96
N LEU A 102 22.80 36.94 45.37
CA LEU A 102 23.93 37.86 45.37
C LEU A 102 23.67 39.17 44.61
N LEU A 103 22.97 39.10 43.47
CA LEU A 103 22.59 40.25 42.70
C LEU A 103 21.63 41.16 43.51
N GLU A 104 20.65 40.57 44.17
CA GLU A 104 19.68 41.31 44.99
C GLU A 104 20.35 41.97 46.21
N GLU A 105 21.33 41.30 46.81
CA GLU A 105 22.16 41.87 47.90
C GLU A 105 22.96 43.08 47.37
N ALA A 106 23.68 42.93 46.27
CA ALA A 106 24.49 43.99 45.67
C ALA A 106 23.62 45.18 45.25
N ARG A 107 22.43 44.92 44.71
CA ARG A 107 21.43 45.96 44.32
C ARG A 107 21.00 46.76 45.55
N LYS A 108 20.55 46.11 46.61
CA LYS A 108 20.11 46.78 47.85
C LYS A 108 21.22 47.58 48.46
N ASN A 109 22.47 47.13 48.41
CA ASN A 109 23.62 47.82 48.90
C ASN A 109 23.89 49.10 48.06
N ARG A 110 23.95 49.00 46.75
CA ARG A 110 24.11 50.13 45.81
C ARG A 110 23.02 51.18 46.04
N ASP A 111 21.76 50.78 46.13
CA ASP A 111 20.62 51.69 46.28
C ASP A 111 20.68 52.44 47.61
N ARG A 112 21.13 51.77 48.67
CA ARG A 112 21.36 52.40 49.97
C ARG A 112 22.51 53.41 49.90
N ILE A 113 23.65 53.07 49.30
CA ILE A 113 24.81 53.97 49.18
C ILE A 113 24.47 55.14 48.28
N LEU A 114 23.69 54.96 47.20
CA LEU A 114 23.21 56.02 46.35
C LEU A 114 22.39 57.07 47.14
N THR A 115 21.44 56.63 47.96
CA THR A 115 20.62 57.52 48.79
C THR A 115 21.46 58.29 49.79
N LEU A 116 22.45 57.65 50.42
CA LEU A 116 23.35 58.30 51.39
C LEU A 116 24.35 59.27 50.72
N SER A 117 24.81 58.98 49.52
CA SER A 117 25.64 59.87 48.71
C SER A 117 24.87 61.11 48.24
N GLU A 118 23.62 60.97 47.84
CA GLU A 118 22.72 62.07 47.48
C GLU A 118 22.48 63.00 48.69
N GLN A 119 22.51 62.46 49.89
CA GLN A 119 22.44 63.25 51.16
C GLN A 119 23.79 63.85 51.60
N GLY A 120 24.88 63.63 50.84
CA GLY A 120 26.19 64.15 51.11
C GLY A 120 26.92 63.42 52.28
N ILE A 121 26.42 62.24 52.69
CA ILE A 121 26.98 61.46 53.84
C ILE A 121 28.13 60.56 53.39
N LEU A 122 28.08 60.01 52.15
CA LEU A 122 29.09 59.13 51.60
C LEU A 122 29.80 59.73 50.39
N SER A 123 31.03 59.26 50.13
CA SER A 123 31.83 59.75 48.99
C SER A 123 31.42 59.17 47.66
N GLN A 124 31.73 59.90 46.57
CA GLN A 124 31.50 59.44 45.19
C GLN A 124 32.24 58.12 44.89
N SER A 125 33.43 57.89 45.45
CA SER A 125 34.23 56.67 45.30
C SER A 125 33.54 55.48 45.90
N GLU A 126 32.83 55.63 47.02
CA GLU A 126 32.05 54.55 47.65
C GLU A 126 30.83 54.16 46.75
N LEU A 127 30.18 55.11 46.10
CA LEU A 127 29.11 54.86 45.15
C LEU A 127 29.63 54.12 43.90
N GLU A 128 30.77 54.52 43.34
CA GLU A 128 31.42 53.88 42.23
C GLU A 128 31.79 52.43 42.56
N THR A 129 32.32 52.18 43.76
CA THR A 129 32.64 50.84 44.23
C THR A 129 31.38 49.93 44.32
N ALA A 130 30.31 50.48 44.92
CA ALA A 130 29.05 49.75 45.05
C ALA A 130 28.39 49.45 43.67
N THR A 131 28.51 50.43 42.76
CA THR A 131 27.99 50.24 41.36
C THR A 131 28.77 49.18 40.63
N ALA A 132 30.12 49.17 40.72
CA ALA A 132 30.95 48.14 40.14
C ALA A 132 30.62 46.75 40.72
N ALA A 133 30.41 46.65 42.06
CA ALA A 133 30.00 45.41 42.68
C ALA A 133 28.64 44.86 42.17
N TYR A 134 27.67 45.80 41.96
CA TYR A 134 26.38 45.44 41.36
C TYR A 134 26.53 44.92 39.94
N GLU A 135 27.32 45.55 39.07
CA GLU A 135 27.56 45.15 37.69
C GLU A 135 28.22 43.77 37.63
N VAL A 136 29.18 43.49 38.51
CA VAL A 136 29.82 42.15 38.65
C VAL A 136 28.77 41.10 39.03
N ALA A 137 27.89 41.40 39.99
CA ALA A 137 26.84 40.47 40.42
C ALA A 137 25.80 40.24 39.30
N LEU A 138 25.47 41.29 38.50
CA LEU A 138 24.59 41.19 37.35
C LEU A 138 25.16 40.25 36.28
N ASN A 139 26.45 40.45 35.92
CA ASN A 139 27.13 39.58 34.95
C ASN A 139 27.16 38.13 35.42
N ARG A 140 27.47 37.90 36.71
CA ARG A 140 27.45 36.52 37.31
C ARG A 140 26.06 35.89 37.22
N CYS A 141 24.98 36.65 37.39
CA CYS A 141 23.62 36.16 37.24
C CYS A 141 23.32 35.76 35.79
N GLN A 142 23.78 36.57 34.83
CA GLN A 142 23.66 36.26 33.40
C GLN A 142 24.45 35.02 33.04
N ASP A 143 25.70 34.91 33.49
CA ASP A 143 26.54 33.72 33.28
C ASP A 143 25.86 32.44 33.80
N ALA A 144 25.26 32.51 35.00
CA ALA A 144 24.54 31.37 35.59
C ALA A 144 23.31 30.96 34.78
N LEU A 145 22.59 31.93 34.19
CA LEU A 145 21.47 31.66 33.31
C LEU A 145 21.93 31.01 32.00
N GLU A 146 23.02 31.51 31.43
CA GLU A 146 23.58 30.95 30.19
C GLU A 146 24.09 29.53 30.40
N GLU A 147 24.81 29.29 31.51
CA GLU A 147 25.25 27.93 31.87
C GLU A 147 24.07 26.98 32.07
N SER A 148 22.97 27.45 32.69
CA SER A 148 21.76 26.64 32.86
C SER A 148 21.08 26.34 31.50
N ARG A 149 21.08 27.27 30.54
CA ARG A 149 20.63 27.07 29.18
C ARG A 149 21.49 26.04 28.44
N ASN A 150 22.82 26.13 28.61
CA ASN A 150 23.75 25.17 28.01
C ASN A 150 23.51 23.75 28.52
N ARG A 151 23.26 23.59 29.85
CA ARG A 151 22.91 22.30 30.44
C ARG A 151 21.59 21.76 29.95
N GLN A 152 20.59 22.63 29.75
CA GLN A 152 19.31 22.25 29.15
C GLN A 152 19.48 21.77 27.68
N ALA A 153 20.30 22.46 26.90
CA ALA A 153 20.62 22.06 25.53
C ALA A 153 21.33 20.70 25.49
N MET A 154 22.27 20.49 26.42
CA MET A 154 22.97 19.19 26.59
C MET A 154 21.96 18.07 26.95
N LEU A 155 21.01 18.33 27.84
CA LEU A 155 19.96 17.36 28.19
C LEU A 155 19.14 16.96 26.94
N ALA A 156 18.72 17.95 26.14
CA ALA A 156 17.98 17.70 24.89
C ALA A 156 18.81 16.86 23.90
N GLN A 157 20.11 17.16 23.78
CA GLN A 157 21.03 16.35 22.96
C GLN A 157 21.10 14.88 23.44
N ARG A 158 21.30 14.65 24.76
CA ARG A 158 21.37 13.28 25.32
C ARG A 158 20.06 12.52 25.16
N ARG A 159 18.91 13.21 25.19
CA ARG A 159 17.63 12.61 24.89
C ARG A 159 17.55 12.14 23.44
N ALA A 160 17.95 12.99 22.49
CA ALA A 160 17.96 12.61 21.07
C ALA A 160 18.90 11.40 20.81
N GLU A 161 20.08 11.38 21.47
CA GLU A 161 21.00 10.23 21.38
C GLU A 161 20.36 8.93 21.92
N LEU A 162 19.60 9.02 23.01
CA LEU A 162 18.87 7.88 23.56
C LEU A 162 17.79 7.37 22.59
N GLU A 163 17.00 8.27 21.99
CA GLU A 163 15.98 7.86 21.00
C GLU A 163 16.60 7.18 19.79
N ILE A 164 17.75 7.67 19.31
CA ILE A 164 18.50 7.01 18.22
C ILE A 164 18.92 5.60 18.63
N ALA A 165 19.47 5.44 19.83
CA ALA A 165 19.91 4.12 20.32
C ALA A 165 18.72 3.15 20.49
N ARG A 166 17.57 3.62 20.96
CA ARG A 166 16.33 2.84 21.05
C ARG A 166 15.84 2.39 19.67
N GLN A 167 15.84 3.31 18.71
CA GLN A 167 15.45 3.00 17.35
C GLN A 167 16.39 1.97 16.72
N GLN A 168 17.71 2.11 16.91
CA GLN A 168 18.69 1.15 16.41
C GLN A 168 18.49 -0.25 17.01
N LEU A 169 18.18 -0.34 18.31
CA LEU A 169 17.83 -1.62 18.92
C LEU A 169 16.53 -2.20 18.36
N ALA A 170 15.49 -1.39 18.18
CA ALA A 170 14.25 -1.83 17.55
C ALA A 170 14.48 -2.31 16.12
N ASP A 171 15.36 -1.63 15.38
CA ASP A 171 15.69 -1.96 13.98
C ASP A 171 16.54 -3.24 13.81
N THR A 172 17.02 -3.85 14.93
CA THR A 172 17.64 -5.19 14.89
C THR A 172 16.63 -6.28 14.56
N ALA A 173 15.34 -6.06 14.84
CA ALA A 173 14.27 -6.98 14.53
C ALA A 173 13.60 -6.61 13.19
N VAL A 174 13.55 -7.58 12.27
CA VAL A 174 12.86 -7.44 10.99
C VAL A 174 11.47 -8.05 11.12
N HIS A 175 10.44 -7.23 11.00
CA HIS A 175 9.04 -7.66 11.10
C HIS A 175 8.32 -7.60 9.76
N ALA A 176 7.29 -8.47 9.61
CA ALA A 176 6.42 -8.49 8.44
C ALA A 176 5.53 -7.23 8.39
N PRO A 177 5.55 -6.42 7.32
CA PRO A 177 4.72 -5.22 7.20
C PRO A 177 3.24 -5.53 6.90
N PHE A 178 2.95 -6.70 6.34
CA PHE A 178 1.62 -7.20 6.04
C PHE A 178 1.58 -8.73 6.11
N ALA A 179 0.39 -9.30 6.19
CA ALA A 179 0.19 -10.74 6.15
C ALA A 179 0.45 -11.31 4.74
N GLY A 180 1.20 -12.40 4.64
CA GLY A 180 1.57 -12.99 3.36
C GLY A 180 2.37 -14.27 3.49
N THR A 181 3.07 -14.63 2.44
CA THR A 181 3.93 -15.84 2.39
C THR A 181 5.33 -15.45 1.94
N ILE A 182 6.31 -16.09 2.52
CA ILE A 182 7.72 -15.88 2.14
C ILE A 182 7.95 -16.55 0.78
N GLN A 183 8.30 -15.74 -0.21
CA GLN A 183 8.64 -16.20 -1.55
C GLN A 183 10.06 -16.73 -1.62
N GLU A 184 11.00 -16.03 -1.00
CA GLU A 184 12.43 -16.30 -1.06
C GLU A 184 13.11 -15.88 0.23
N ARG A 185 14.07 -16.67 0.68
CA ARG A 185 14.98 -16.34 1.78
C ARG A 185 16.37 -16.10 1.19
N ARG A 186 16.96 -14.92 1.48
CA ARG A 186 18.25 -14.48 0.95
C ARG A 186 19.36 -14.42 1.99
N ALA A 187 18.99 -14.38 3.27
CA ALA A 187 19.94 -14.38 4.38
C ALA A 187 19.94 -15.70 5.10
N SER A 188 21.07 -16.08 5.66
CA SER A 188 21.27 -17.31 6.43
C SER A 188 21.54 -17.03 7.91
N LEU A 189 21.17 -17.99 8.77
CA LEU A 189 21.49 -17.92 10.19
C LEU A 189 23.01 -17.86 10.39
N GLY A 190 23.48 -16.94 11.24
CA GLY A 190 24.90 -16.73 11.51
C GLY A 190 25.63 -15.86 10.49
N GLU A 191 25.00 -15.49 9.40
CA GLU A 191 25.55 -14.60 8.37
C GLU A 191 25.68 -13.17 8.93
N TYR A 192 26.80 -12.49 8.59
CA TYR A 192 26.98 -11.08 8.89
C TYR A 192 26.44 -10.25 7.72
N VAL A 193 25.52 -9.34 8.04
CA VAL A 193 24.82 -8.51 7.06
C VAL A 193 25.05 -7.03 7.31
N THR A 194 25.05 -6.24 6.25
CA THR A 194 25.13 -4.78 6.29
C THR A 194 23.75 -4.15 6.21
N ALA A 195 23.63 -2.88 6.59
CA ALA A 195 22.37 -2.14 6.43
C ALA A 195 21.93 -2.14 4.96
N GLY A 196 20.65 -2.41 4.71
CA GLY A 196 20.08 -2.55 3.37
C GLY A 196 20.16 -3.96 2.77
N PHE A 197 20.84 -4.91 3.43
CA PHE A 197 20.93 -6.29 2.92
C PHE A 197 19.54 -6.95 2.94
N PRO A 198 19.09 -7.56 1.80
CA PRO A 198 17.79 -8.20 1.70
C PRO A 198 17.78 -9.53 2.46
N VAL A 199 16.81 -9.71 3.35
CA VAL A 199 16.66 -10.93 4.16
C VAL A 199 15.68 -11.90 3.53
N VAL A 200 14.48 -11.42 3.21
CA VAL A 200 13.42 -12.21 2.58
C VAL A 200 12.62 -11.37 1.60
N THR A 201 11.96 -12.07 0.68
CA THR A 201 10.91 -11.48 -0.17
C THR A 201 9.56 -11.97 0.34
N LEU A 202 8.71 -11.05 0.79
CA LEU A 202 7.35 -11.30 1.27
C LEU A 202 6.35 -10.95 0.17
N VAL A 203 5.38 -11.85 -0.08
CA VAL A 203 4.31 -11.65 -1.08
C VAL A 203 2.95 -11.83 -0.45
N ARG A 204 2.00 -10.96 -0.84
CA ARG A 204 0.60 -11.13 -0.46
C ARG A 204 -0.09 -12.05 -1.44
N MET A 205 -0.59 -13.17 -0.91
CA MET A 205 -1.21 -14.23 -1.71
C MET A 205 -2.72 -14.07 -1.87
N ASP A 206 -3.38 -13.26 -1.05
CA ASP A 206 -4.82 -13.04 -1.11
C ASP A 206 -5.17 -11.57 -0.77
N PRO A 207 -5.96 -10.90 -1.66
CA PRO A 207 -6.29 -11.32 -3.01
C PRO A 207 -5.08 -11.26 -3.95
N LEU A 208 -5.12 -11.98 -5.08
CA LEU A 208 -4.16 -11.83 -6.16
C LEU A 208 -4.60 -10.72 -7.12
N ARG A 209 -3.63 -10.13 -7.79
CA ARG A 209 -3.85 -9.13 -8.85
C ARG A 209 -3.78 -9.79 -10.21
N LEU A 210 -4.90 -9.83 -10.91
CA LEU A 210 -4.97 -10.26 -12.29
C LEU A 210 -4.67 -9.07 -13.20
N ARG A 211 -3.62 -9.18 -14.01
CA ARG A 211 -3.26 -8.20 -15.04
C ARG A 211 -3.70 -8.73 -16.38
N LEU A 212 -4.63 -8.03 -17.01
CA LEU A 212 -5.20 -8.38 -18.31
C LEU A 212 -4.79 -7.37 -19.37
N GLU A 213 -4.51 -7.88 -20.54
CA GLU A 213 -4.21 -7.13 -21.74
C GLU A 213 -5.43 -7.13 -22.64
N VAL A 214 -6.08 -5.98 -22.77
CA VAL A 214 -7.29 -5.82 -23.60
C VAL A 214 -6.96 -4.99 -24.83
N SER A 215 -7.40 -5.44 -26.01
CA SER A 215 -7.16 -4.72 -27.26
C SER A 215 -7.89 -3.37 -27.28
N GLU A 216 -7.35 -2.37 -27.98
CA GLU A 216 -7.98 -1.05 -28.17
C GLU A 216 -9.42 -1.15 -28.66
N ARG A 217 -9.71 -2.11 -29.57
CA ARG A 217 -11.05 -2.35 -30.10
C ARG A 217 -12.06 -2.64 -29.00
N ASP A 218 -11.68 -3.40 -28.00
CA ASP A 218 -12.54 -3.90 -26.94
C ASP A 218 -12.50 -2.99 -25.70
N ALA A 219 -11.54 -2.08 -25.65
CA ALA A 219 -11.28 -1.20 -24.50
C ALA A 219 -12.45 -0.28 -24.15
N ALA A 220 -13.20 0.19 -25.16
CA ALA A 220 -14.31 1.13 -24.99
C ALA A 220 -15.45 0.60 -24.08
N GLY A 221 -15.60 -0.73 -24.00
CA GLY A 221 -16.61 -1.39 -23.17
C GLY A 221 -16.16 -1.72 -21.75
N ILE A 222 -14.88 -1.52 -21.42
CA ILE A 222 -14.31 -1.93 -20.13
C ILE A 222 -14.45 -0.83 -19.10
N ARG A 223 -14.92 -1.20 -17.90
CA ARG A 223 -15.14 -0.28 -16.78
C ARG A 223 -14.75 -0.95 -15.45
N ALA A 224 -14.45 -0.12 -14.45
CA ALA A 224 -14.29 -0.61 -13.09
C ALA A 224 -15.59 -1.28 -12.58
N ALA A 225 -15.43 -2.17 -11.61
CA ALA A 225 -16.48 -2.99 -11.01
C ALA A 225 -17.12 -4.05 -11.92
N GLN A 226 -16.63 -4.24 -13.14
CA GLN A 226 -17.07 -5.36 -13.98
C GLN A 226 -16.50 -6.68 -13.44
N LYS A 227 -17.29 -7.73 -13.55
CA LYS A 227 -16.89 -9.09 -13.17
C LYS A 227 -15.98 -9.70 -14.24
N VAL A 228 -15.01 -10.43 -13.78
CA VAL A 228 -14.07 -11.20 -14.62
C VAL A 228 -14.15 -12.65 -14.22
N ARG A 229 -14.36 -13.51 -15.21
CA ARG A 229 -14.27 -14.97 -15.07
C ARG A 229 -12.93 -15.40 -15.63
N LEU A 230 -12.15 -16.18 -14.90
CA LEU A 230 -10.82 -16.57 -15.34
C LEU A 230 -10.58 -18.06 -15.22
N HIS A 231 -9.80 -18.57 -16.15
CA HIS A 231 -9.33 -19.95 -16.21
C HIS A 231 -7.81 -19.94 -16.21
N VAL A 232 -7.22 -20.67 -15.27
CA VAL A 232 -5.76 -20.85 -15.19
C VAL A 232 -5.39 -22.06 -16.03
N GLU A 233 -4.31 -21.95 -16.78
CA GLU A 233 -3.86 -23.06 -17.61
C GLU A 233 -3.46 -24.26 -16.73
N GLY A 234 -4.01 -25.43 -17.04
CA GLY A 234 -3.82 -26.65 -16.25
C GLY A 234 -4.75 -26.82 -15.05
N ASP A 235 -5.65 -25.88 -14.77
CA ASP A 235 -6.70 -25.98 -13.76
C ASP A 235 -8.09 -26.06 -14.41
N THR A 236 -8.92 -26.98 -13.91
CA THR A 236 -10.31 -27.12 -14.37
C THR A 236 -11.30 -26.19 -13.69
N ASN A 237 -10.86 -25.52 -12.62
CA ASN A 237 -11.71 -24.61 -11.88
C ASN A 237 -11.83 -23.25 -12.59
N THR A 238 -13.00 -22.64 -12.41
CA THR A 238 -13.25 -21.27 -12.85
C THR A 238 -13.20 -20.36 -11.62
N TYR A 239 -12.41 -19.33 -11.71
CA TYR A 239 -12.31 -18.32 -10.67
C TYR A 239 -12.99 -17.03 -11.10
N THR A 240 -13.37 -16.21 -10.15
CA THR A 240 -14.03 -14.92 -10.42
C THR A 240 -13.26 -13.81 -9.72
N GLY A 241 -13.18 -12.68 -10.39
CA GLY A 241 -12.60 -11.46 -9.87
C GLY A 241 -13.41 -10.23 -10.26
N GLU A 242 -12.97 -9.07 -9.83
CA GLU A 242 -13.59 -7.79 -10.11
C GLU A 242 -12.55 -6.79 -10.58
N ILE A 243 -12.83 -6.10 -11.70
CA ILE A 243 -11.95 -5.03 -12.19
C ILE A 243 -11.93 -3.88 -11.18
N LYS A 244 -10.76 -3.56 -10.70
CA LYS A 244 -10.56 -2.44 -9.75
C LYS A 244 -9.85 -1.26 -10.39
N ARG A 245 -8.98 -1.50 -11.36
CA ARG A 245 -8.12 -0.47 -11.95
C ARG A 245 -8.02 -0.65 -13.45
N LEU A 246 -8.01 0.46 -14.16
CA LEU A 246 -7.72 0.53 -15.59
C LEU A 246 -6.58 1.53 -15.78
N SER A 247 -5.67 1.20 -16.70
CA SER A 247 -4.66 2.16 -17.13
C SER A 247 -5.36 3.40 -17.74
N PRO A 248 -4.96 4.62 -17.38
CA PRO A 248 -5.50 5.82 -18.00
C PRO A 248 -5.05 6.01 -19.46
N THR A 249 -4.03 5.26 -19.87
CA THR A 249 -3.43 5.33 -21.21
C THR A 249 -3.38 3.98 -21.87
N LEU A 250 -3.51 3.95 -23.19
CA LEU A 250 -3.18 2.79 -24.00
C LEU A 250 -1.65 2.74 -24.22
N ASN A 251 -1.11 1.54 -24.27
CA ASN A 251 0.27 1.37 -24.72
C ASN A 251 0.33 1.63 -26.23
N GLU A 252 1.10 2.65 -26.64
CA GLU A 252 1.17 3.11 -28.03
C GLU A 252 1.80 2.08 -29.00
N GLN A 253 2.70 1.24 -28.50
CA GLN A 253 3.42 0.26 -29.33
C GLN A 253 2.55 -0.93 -29.73
N ASN A 254 1.75 -1.44 -28.81
CA ASN A 254 0.94 -2.64 -29.00
C ASN A 254 -0.58 -2.39 -28.96
N ARG A 255 -1.01 -1.15 -28.71
CA ARG A 255 -2.41 -0.72 -28.61
C ARG A 255 -3.24 -1.55 -27.63
N ILE A 256 -2.66 -1.77 -26.46
CA ILE A 256 -3.25 -2.56 -25.38
C ILE A 256 -3.64 -1.65 -24.22
N LEU A 257 -4.85 -1.87 -23.68
CA LEU A 257 -5.28 -1.36 -22.39
C LEU A 257 -4.91 -2.35 -21.31
N LEU A 258 -4.12 -1.92 -20.32
CA LEU A 258 -3.84 -2.72 -19.12
C LEU A 258 -5.01 -2.57 -18.15
N VAL A 259 -5.60 -3.70 -17.77
CA VAL A 259 -6.71 -3.80 -16.82
C VAL A 259 -6.26 -4.66 -15.64
N GLU A 260 -6.51 -4.17 -14.42
CA GLU A 260 -6.20 -4.94 -13.20
C GLU A 260 -7.51 -5.29 -12.48
N ALA A 261 -7.65 -6.58 -12.16
CA ALA A 261 -8.74 -7.10 -11.35
C ALA A 261 -8.18 -7.76 -10.08
N ASP A 262 -8.94 -7.67 -9.00
CA ASP A 262 -8.62 -8.37 -7.77
C ASP A 262 -9.35 -9.72 -7.76
N VAL A 263 -8.62 -10.79 -7.50
CA VAL A 263 -9.10 -12.18 -7.52
C VAL A 263 -8.86 -12.80 -6.15
N PRO A 264 -9.91 -13.20 -5.42
CA PRO A 264 -9.76 -13.95 -4.19
C PRO A 264 -9.01 -15.27 -4.42
N ASN A 265 -8.06 -15.57 -3.56
CA ASN A 265 -7.25 -16.78 -3.69
C ASN A 265 -7.55 -17.78 -2.56
N PRO A 266 -8.28 -18.88 -2.83
CA PRO A 266 -8.52 -19.94 -1.84
C PRO A 266 -7.28 -20.79 -1.53
N GLY A 267 -6.08 -20.40 -2.03
CA GLY A 267 -4.82 -21.11 -1.83
C GLY A 267 -4.32 -21.91 -3.03
N ALA A 268 -5.13 -22.08 -4.07
CA ALA A 268 -4.76 -22.82 -5.28
C ALA A 268 -4.00 -21.98 -6.29
N LEU A 269 -4.27 -20.67 -6.35
CA LEU A 269 -3.69 -19.77 -7.33
C LEU A 269 -2.29 -19.32 -6.92
N ARG A 270 -1.41 -19.20 -7.91
CA ARG A 270 -0.02 -18.75 -7.69
C ARG A 270 0.30 -17.51 -8.55
N PRO A 271 1.01 -16.52 -8.01
CA PRO A 271 1.56 -15.44 -8.80
C PRO A 271 2.46 -15.99 -9.91
N GLY A 272 2.42 -15.37 -11.09
CA GLY A 272 3.12 -15.83 -12.29
C GLY A 272 2.32 -16.74 -13.18
N ALA A 273 1.17 -17.28 -12.74
CA ALA A 273 0.34 -18.14 -13.58
C ALA A 273 -0.27 -17.36 -14.73
N PHE A 274 -0.23 -17.93 -15.94
CA PHE A 274 -0.91 -17.40 -17.12
C PHE A 274 -2.39 -17.75 -17.07
N VAL A 275 -3.23 -16.81 -17.48
CA VAL A 275 -4.68 -16.95 -17.41
C VAL A 275 -5.36 -16.50 -18.70
N ARG A 276 -6.44 -17.18 -19.05
CA ARG A 276 -7.44 -16.70 -19.99
C ARG A 276 -8.62 -16.17 -19.19
N ALA A 277 -9.02 -14.95 -19.47
CA ALA A 277 -10.11 -14.28 -18.77
C ALA A 277 -11.20 -13.81 -19.70
N GLU A 278 -12.42 -13.80 -19.20
CA GLU A 278 -13.62 -13.29 -19.82
C GLU A 278 -14.14 -12.13 -18.97
N ILE A 279 -14.05 -10.91 -19.49
CA ILE A 279 -14.61 -9.71 -18.86
C ILE A 279 -16.08 -9.60 -19.25
N ILE A 280 -16.98 -9.58 -18.29
CA ILE A 280 -18.41 -9.42 -18.50
C ILE A 280 -18.71 -7.93 -18.62
N THR A 281 -18.94 -7.46 -19.84
CA THR A 281 -19.19 -6.04 -20.13
C THR A 281 -20.66 -5.66 -19.99
N ASP A 282 -21.58 -6.60 -20.27
CA ASP A 282 -23.02 -6.46 -20.06
C ASP A 282 -23.63 -7.82 -19.73
N GLU A 283 -24.29 -7.94 -18.59
CA GLU A 283 -24.93 -9.19 -18.15
C GLU A 283 -26.29 -9.45 -18.82
N ASN A 284 -26.94 -8.42 -19.36
CA ASN A 284 -28.33 -8.48 -19.83
C ASN A 284 -28.52 -7.98 -21.27
N ARG A 285 -27.46 -8.05 -22.09
CA ARG A 285 -27.60 -7.70 -23.52
C ARG A 285 -28.65 -8.60 -24.17
N LYS A 286 -29.64 -7.98 -24.80
CA LYS A 286 -30.65 -8.70 -25.55
C LYS A 286 -30.07 -9.19 -26.90
N ALA A 287 -30.15 -10.48 -27.14
CA ALA A 287 -29.72 -11.10 -28.38
C ALA A 287 -30.81 -12.04 -28.93
N VAL A 288 -30.93 -12.10 -30.24
CA VAL A 288 -31.83 -13.03 -30.91
C VAL A 288 -31.09 -14.36 -31.06
N LEU A 289 -31.62 -15.40 -30.44
CA LEU A 289 -31.07 -16.74 -30.52
C LEU A 289 -31.91 -17.63 -31.43
N VAL A 290 -31.21 -18.41 -32.25
CA VAL A 290 -31.80 -19.48 -33.06
C VAL A 290 -31.07 -20.82 -32.77
N PRO A 291 -31.75 -21.97 -32.86
CA PRO A 291 -31.10 -23.26 -32.74
C PRO A 291 -29.98 -23.46 -33.77
N ALA A 292 -28.91 -24.18 -33.42
CA ALA A 292 -27.77 -24.38 -34.32
C ALA A 292 -28.15 -25.03 -35.68
N GLY A 293 -29.13 -25.92 -35.67
CA GLY A 293 -29.62 -26.57 -36.89
C GLY A 293 -30.46 -25.68 -37.84
N THR A 294 -30.71 -24.40 -37.52
CA THR A 294 -31.45 -23.48 -38.37
C THR A 294 -30.60 -22.78 -39.43
N VAL A 295 -29.28 -22.76 -39.20
CA VAL A 295 -28.33 -22.04 -40.06
C VAL A 295 -27.71 -23.02 -41.06
N VAL A 296 -27.84 -22.66 -42.35
CA VAL A 296 -27.20 -23.37 -43.44
C VAL A 296 -26.11 -22.50 -44.03
N THR A 297 -24.92 -23.09 -44.18
CA THR A 297 -23.80 -22.42 -44.85
C THR A 297 -23.70 -22.96 -46.29
N PHE A 298 -23.85 -22.09 -47.28
CA PHE A 298 -23.68 -22.45 -48.69
C PHE A 298 -22.75 -21.44 -49.36
N ALA A 299 -21.72 -21.93 -50.01
CA ALA A 299 -20.70 -21.12 -50.69
C ALA A 299 -20.10 -20.02 -49.78
N GLY A 300 -19.95 -20.28 -48.47
CA GLY A 300 -19.42 -19.31 -47.51
C GLY A 300 -20.43 -18.27 -47.00
N ILE A 301 -21.69 -18.34 -47.44
CA ILE A 301 -22.78 -17.46 -47.00
C ILE A 301 -23.64 -18.20 -45.97
N GLU A 302 -23.81 -17.63 -44.82
CA GLU A 302 -24.70 -18.14 -43.76
C GLU A 302 -26.11 -17.61 -44.00
N LYS A 303 -27.08 -18.50 -43.97
CA LYS A 303 -28.48 -18.20 -44.26
C LYS A 303 -29.43 -19.01 -43.40
N VAL A 304 -30.61 -18.48 -43.18
CA VAL A 304 -31.73 -19.15 -42.51
C VAL A 304 -32.95 -19.14 -43.42
N PHE A 305 -33.87 -20.10 -43.20
CA PHE A 305 -35.17 -20.10 -43.83
C PHE A 305 -36.22 -19.56 -42.85
N LEU A 306 -36.78 -18.38 -43.16
CA LEU A 306 -37.90 -17.79 -42.42
C LEU A 306 -39.22 -18.31 -42.96
N VAL A 307 -40.19 -18.53 -42.11
CA VAL A 307 -41.57 -18.87 -42.54
C VAL A 307 -42.37 -17.60 -42.60
N GLN A 308 -42.76 -17.19 -43.84
CA GLN A 308 -43.63 -16.05 -44.09
C GLN A 308 -44.81 -16.47 -44.96
N ASN A 309 -46.02 -16.20 -44.49
CA ASN A 309 -47.27 -16.59 -45.18
C ASN A 309 -47.31 -18.08 -45.63
N GLY A 310 -46.78 -18.99 -44.74
CA GLY A 310 -46.74 -20.42 -45.02
C GLY A 310 -45.71 -20.87 -46.07
N LYS A 311 -44.77 -19.98 -46.45
CA LYS A 311 -43.68 -20.28 -47.40
C LYS A 311 -42.34 -20.08 -46.76
N ALA A 312 -41.36 -20.90 -47.07
CA ALA A 312 -39.98 -20.74 -46.67
C ALA A 312 -39.31 -19.66 -47.51
N MET A 313 -38.76 -18.64 -46.86
CA MET A 313 -38.02 -17.56 -47.48
C MET A 313 -36.55 -17.61 -47.02
N GLU A 314 -35.66 -17.78 -47.96
CA GLU A 314 -34.22 -17.76 -47.71
C GLU A 314 -33.78 -16.34 -47.37
N LYS A 315 -33.02 -16.17 -46.25
CA LYS A 315 -32.50 -14.88 -45.80
C LYS A 315 -31.07 -15.01 -45.36
N PRO A 316 -30.14 -14.21 -45.88
CA PRO A 316 -28.77 -14.17 -45.39
C PRO A 316 -28.75 -13.61 -43.96
N VAL A 317 -27.88 -14.17 -43.12
CA VAL A 317 -27.71 -13.80 -41.72
C VAL A 317 -26.24 -13.59 -41.39
N ALA A 318 -25.99 -12.70 -40.47
CA ALA A 318 -24.70 -12.63 -39.84
C ALA A 318 -24.79 -13.28 -38.44
N ILE A 319 -23.96 -14.29 -38.22
CA ILE A 319 -23.94 -15.03 -36.95
C ILE A 319 -22.92 -14.38 -36.02
N GLY A 320 -23.27 -14.28 -34.76
CA GLY A 320 -22.42 -13.90 -33.67
C GLY A 320 -21.82 -15.13 -32.97
N ARG A 321 -21.98 -15.19 -31.66
CA ARG A 321 -21.41 -16.26 -30.84
C ARG A 321 -22.26 -17.54 -30.91
N ARG A 322 -21.54 -18.67 -30.87
CA ARG A 322 -22.14 -19.99 -30.68
C ARG A 322 -22.19 -20.30 -29.18
N MET A 323 -23.35 -20.59 -28.65
CA MET A 323 -23.61 -20.88 -27.23
C MET A 323 -24.30 -22.23 -27.09
N ALA A 324 -24.29 -22.78 -25.88
CA ALA A 324 -25.01 -24.01 -25.59
C ALA A 324 -26.53 -23.88 -25.84
N SER A 325 -27.09 -22.67 -25.72
CA SER A 325 -28.50 -22.36 -25.93
C SER A 325 -28.87 -22.06 -27.37
N GLY A 326 -27.91 -22.01 -28.31
CA GLY A 326 -28.15 -21.71 -29.75
C GLY A 326 -27.09 -20.76 -30.35
N LEU A 327 -27.38 -20.27 -31.55
CA LEU A 327 -26.55 -19.31 -32.26
C LEU A 327 -27.14 -17.90 -32.11
N GLU A 328 -26.28 -16.94 -31.78
CA GLU A 328 -26.63 -15.53 -31.79
C GLU A 328 -26.71 -15.04 -33.23
N VAL A 329 -27.82 -14.40 -33.59
CA VAL A 329 -27.99 -13.77 -34.91
C VAL A 329 -27.86 -12.26 -34.74
N LEU A 330 -26.85 -11.69 -35.41
CA LEU A 330 -26.56 -10.24 -35.34
C LEU A 330 -27.47 -9.45 -36.31
N THR A 331 -27.70 -10.03 -37.51
CA THR A 331 -28.54 -9.40 -38.52
C THR A 331 -29.31 -10.47 -39.29
N GLY A 332 -30.48 -10.12 -39.83
CA GLY A 332 -31.26 -10.98 -40.72
C GLY A 332 -32.50 -11.62 -40.10
N VAL A 333 -32.55 -11.83 -38.78
CA VAL A 333 -33.70 -12.40 -38.05
C VAL A 333 -34.12 -11.47 -36.92
N LYS A 334 -35.40 -11.33 -36.70
CA LYS A 334 -35.97 -10.57 -35.57
C LYS A 334 -36.57 -11.53 -34.55
N ALA A 335 -36.66 -11.07 -33.31
CA ALA A 335 -37.40 -11.80 -32.28
C ALA A 335 -38.87 -12.01 -32.74
N GLY A 336 -39.34 -13.23 -32.58
CA GLY A 336 -40.68 -13.59 -33.05
C GLY A 336 -40.73 -14.20 -34.46
N ASP A 337 -39.67 -14.10 -35.25
CA ASP A 337 -39.62 -14.73 -36.58
C ASP A 337 -39.62 -16.26 -36.46
N TRP A 338 -40.39 -16.92 -37.32
CA TRP A 338 -40.38 -18.38 -37.38
C TRP A 338 -39.27 -18.86 -38.30
N VAL A 339 -38.35 -19.66 -37.78
CA VAL A 339 -37.22 -20.24 -38.48
C VAL A 339 -37.40 -21.75 -38.65
N VAL A 340 -36.97 -22.28 -39.78
CA VAL A 340 -36.98 -23.70 -40.08
C VAL A 340 -35.74 -24.35 -39.42
N VAL A 341 -35.95 -25.42 -38.67
CA VAL A 341 -34.86 -26.23 -38.07
C VAL A 341 -34.57 -27.38 -39.02
N ASP A 342 -33.29 -27.66 -39.27
CA ASP A 342 -32.84 -28.71 -40.22
C ASP A 342 -33.49 -28.63 -41.61
N PRO A 343 -33.32 -27.52 -42.34
CA PRO A 343 -34.01 -27.29 -43.57
C PRO A 343 -33.65 -28.26 -44.72
N GLY A 344 -32.57 -29.05 -44.57
CA GLY A 344 -32.15 -30.04 -45.57
C GLY A 344 -32.03 -29.42 -46.97
N ASN A 345 -32.78 -29.95 -47.96
CA ASN A 345 -32.81 -29.50 -49.35
C ASN A 345 -33.96 -28.49 -49.63
N LEU A 346 -34.47 -27.77 -48.62
CA LEU A 346 -35.54 -26.81 -48.73
C LEU A 346 -35.13 -25.66 -49.67
N GLN A 347 -36.00 -25.30 -50.58
CA GLN A 347 -35.81 -24.18 -51.54
C GLN A 347 -36.68 -22.98 -51.12
N SER A 348 -36.20 -21.77 -51.45
CA SER A 348 -36.98 -20.55 -51.24
C SER A 348 -38.30 -20.60 -52.04
N GLY A 349 -39.42 -20.27 -51.37
CA GLY A 349 -40.76 -20.30 -51.94
C GLY A 349 -41.56 -21.58 -51.71
N GLN A 350 -40.93 -22.65 -51.18
CA GLN A 350 -41.66 -23.89 -50.85
C GLN A 350 -42.62 -23.72 -49.68
N MET A 351 -43.81 -24.34 -49.82
CA MET A 351 -44.80 -24.35 -48.70
C MET A 351 -44.26 -25.17 -47.54
N VAL A 352 -44.35 -24.62 -46.33
CA VAL A 352 -43.96 -25.26 -45.09
C VAL A 352 -45.11 -25.16 -44.10
N THR A 353 -45.45 -26.27 -43.49
CA THR A 353 -46.47 -26.31 -42.46
C THR A 353 -45.77 -26.39 -41.09
N PRO A 354 -46.00 -25.45 -40.17
CA PRO A 354 -45.40 -25.52 -38.86
C PRO A 354 -45.87 -26.80 -38.17
N LYS A 355 -44.90 -27.64 -37.74
CA LYS A 355 -45.18 -28.75 -36.88
C LYS A 355 -45.26 -28.23 -35.45
N PRO A 356 -46.33 -28.51 -34.69
CA PRO A 356 -46.47 -27.99 -33.29
C PRO A 356 -45.35 -28.43 -32.36
#